data_fd80f2b366edd8470795d618f5372710
#
_entry.id   fd80f2b366edd8470795d618f5372710
#
_cell.length_a   1.000
_cell.length_b   1.000
_cell.length_c   1.000
_cell.angle_alpha   90.00
_cell.angle_beta   90.00
_cell.angle_gamma   90.00
#
_symmetry.space_group_name_H-M   'P 1'
#
loop_
_entity.id
_entity.type
_entity.pdbx_description
1 polymer ?
#
loop_
_entity_poly.entity_id
_entity_poly.type
_entity_poly.pdbx_seq_one_letter_code
_entity_poly.pdbx_strand_id
1 'polypeptide(L)'
;MKQKDSLNKRLNTRLASLVMLSVLSVPWVASAAGNSVVANNMLPGNGTAGNVVAGHIEGGFNGSWTQGNQMNLHQTTQNAIVTWDSFSIGANATVTIRGDHDNFNMLNYVTGSESSQIYGKLNSYVGDKQGGNIYLVNPNGVQIGNSAEINVGSLHIANKKNR
;
A
#
# COMPACT_ATOMS: atom_id res chain seq x y z
N MET A 1 -23.31 63.67 16.01
CA MET A 1 -23.64 62.51 15.19
C MET A 1 -22.69 62.25 14.05
N LYS A 2 -21.94 63.21 13.53
CA LYS A 2 -20.98 63.01 12.43
C LYS A 2 -19.62 62.39 12.84
N GLN A 3 -19.28 62.41 14.11
CA GLN A 3 -17.95 61.92 14.56
C GLN A 3 -17.92 60.40 14.83
N LYS A 4 -19.05 59.79 15.11
CA LYS A 4 -19.17 58.29 15.30
C LYS A 4 -19.01 57.53 13.99
N ASP A 5 -19.54 58.07 12.89
CA ASP A 5 -19.49 57.40 11.58
C ASP A 5 -18.08 57.40 10.98
N SER A 6 -17.28 58.42 11.30
CA SER A 6 -15.88 58.50 10.87
C SER A 6 -14.98 57.48 11.55
N LEU A 7 -15.25 57.18 12.86
CA LEU A 7 -14.49 56.20 13.60
C LEU A 7 -14.77 54.76 13.13
N ASN A 8 -16.03 54.45 12.86
CA ASN A 8 -16.41 53.12 12.38
C ASN A 8 -15.90 52.83 10.96
N LYS A 9 -15.84 53.83 10.09
CA LYS A 9 -15.22 53.70 8.77
C LYS A 9 -13.70 53.46 8.86
N ARG A 10 -13.01 54.07 9.82
CA ARG A 10 -11.55 53.86 10.02
C ARG A 10 -11.24 52.52 10.66
N LEU A 11 -12.12 51.98 11.52
CA LEU A 11 -11.95 50.68 12.09
C LEU A 11 -12.19 49.55 11.05
N ASN A 12 -13.19 49.68 10.21
CA ASN A 12 -13.48 48.71 9.17
C ASN A 12 -12.41 48.63 8.09
N THR A 13 -11.75 49.76 7.78
CA THR A 13 -10.65 49.77 6.80
C THR A 13 -9.35 49.16 7.35
N ARG A 14 -9.16 49.22 8.69
CA ARG A 14 -7.99 48.60 9.34
C ARG A 14 -8.17 47.12 9.59
N LEU A 15 -9.40 46.64 9.83
CA LEU A 15 -9.71 45.22 9.94
C LEU A 15 -9.65 44.48 8.60
N ALA A 16 -10.02 45.13 7.52
CA ALA A 16 -9.92 44.54 6.18
C ALA A 16 -8.46 44.40 5.71
N SER A 17 -7.53 45.20 6.26
CA SER A 17 -6.11 45.15 5.87
C SER A 17 -5.32 44.10 6.67
N LEU A 18 -5.88 43.54 7.77
CA LEU A 18 -5.18 42.58 8.62
C LEU A 18 -5.52 41.12 8.26
N VAL A 19 -6.50 40.90 7.38
CA VAL A 19 -6.90 39.53 6.96
C VAL A 19 -6.15 39.06 5.70
N MET A 20 -5.40 39.97 5.05
CA MET A 20 -4.68 39.64 3.81
C MET A 20 -3.20 39.28 3.97
N LEU A 21 -2.71 39.06 5.19
CA LEU A 21 -1.27 38.78 5.39
C LEU A 21 -0.99 37.48 6.15
N SER A 22 -1.92 36.53 6.11
CA SER A 22 -1.67 35.17 6.61
C SER A 22 -1.83 34.09 5.53
N VAL A 23 -1.70 34.47 4.28
CA VAL A 23 -1.59 33.50 3.22
C VAL A 23 -0.14 33.44 2.79
N LEU A 24 0.49 32.32 3.15
CA LEU A 24 1.64 31.78 2.44
C LEU A 24 3.02 32.10 2.98
N SER A 25 3.40 31.22 3.80
CA SER A 25 4.52 30.41 3.37
C SER A 25 4.15 28.96 3.68
N VAL A 26 3.36 28.35 2.84
CA VAL A 26 3.52 26.90 2.69
C VAL A 26 4.91 26.77 2.08
N PRO A 27 5.91 26.29 2.81
CA PRO A 27 7.14 25.95 2.15
C PRO A 27 6.73 24.96 1.07
N TRP A 28 6.98 25.29 -0.18
CA TRP A 28 7.07 24.31 -1.22
C TRP A 28 8.17 23.38 -0.78
N VAL A 29 7.80 22.34 -0.08
CA VAL A 29 8.67 21.20 0.11
C VAL A 29 8.76 20.63 -1.29
N ALA A 30 9.81 21.05 -1.99
CA ALA A 30 10.27 20.28 -3.13
C ALA A 30 10.44 18.86 -2.56
N SER A 31 9.49 18.00 -2.87
CA SER A 31 9.66 16.59 -2.70
C SER A 31 10.90 16.27 -3.52
N ALA A 32 12.04 16.19 -2.84
CA ALA A 32 13.16 15.50 -3.43
C ALA A 32 12.56 14.18 -3.92
N ALA A 33 12.83 13.81 -5.16
CA ALA A 33 12.52 12.51 -5.72
C ALA A 33 13.38 11.46 -5.00
N GLY A 34 13.16 11.35 -3.70
CA GLY A 34 13.58 10.25 -2.87
C GLY A 34 12.45 9.24 -2.92
N ASN A 35 12.76 7.99 -3.13
CA ASN A 35 11.85 6.86 -3.06
C ASN A 35 10.83 7.10 -1.94
N SER A 36 9.61 7.48 -2.31
CA SER A 36 8.55 7.62 -1.31
C SER A 36 8.29 6.21 -0.78
N VAL A 37 8.63 6.02 0.48
CA VAL A 37 8.32 4.76 1.16
C VAL A 37 6.81 4.66 1.23
N VAL A 38 6.28 3.50 0.87
CA VAL A 38 4.83 3.26 0.97
C VAL A 38 4.32 3.50 2.39
N ALA A 39 3.05 3.88 2.52
CA ALA A 39 2.43 4.07 3.82
C ALA A 39 2.61 2.83 4.71
N ASN A 40 2.82 3.03 6.03
CA ASN A 40 3.12 1.95 6.96
C ASN A 40 2.05 0.86 7.01
N ASN A 41 0.85 1.18 6.63
CA ASN A 41 -0.29 0.26 6.61
C ASN A 41 -0.72 -0.14 5.19
N MET A 42 0.12 0.05 4.20
CA MET A 42 -0.17 -0.34 2.83
C MET A 42 -0.36 -1.85 2.69
N LEU A 43 -1.38 -2.25 1.96
CA LEU A 43 -1.64 -3.62 1.56
C LEU A 43 -1.69 -3.73 0.03
N PRO A 44 -1.46 -4.92 -0.55
CA PRO A 44 -1.65 -5.16 -1.97
C PRO A 44 -3.01 -4.66 -2.46
N GLY A 45 -3.04 -4.05 -3.66
CA GLY A 45 -4.26 -3.47 -4.23
C GLY A 45 -4.87 -2.36 -3.37
N ASN A 46 -4.11 -1.68 -2.52
CA ASN A 46 -4.61 -0.73 -1.51
C ASN A 46 -5.70 -1.35 -0.61
N GLY A 47 -5.57 -2.63 -0.27
CA GLY A 47 -6.58 -3.39 0.47
C GLY A 47 -7.74 -3.90 -0.39
N THR A 48 -7.68 -3.75 -1.69
CA THR A 48 -8.65 -4.33 -2.61
C THR A 48 -8.16 -5.72 -3.04
N ALA A 49 -9.07 -6.68 -3.11
CA ALA A 49 -8.73 -8.01 -3.57
C ALA A 49 -8.15 -7.99 -4.99
N GLY A 50 -7.10 -8.74 -5.21
CA GLY A 50 -6.55 -8.97 -6.55
C GLY A 50 -7.56 -9.72 -7.44
N ASN A 51 -7.40 -9.59 -8.74
CA ASN A 51 -8.21 -10.32 -9.71
C ASN A 51 -7.63 -11.73 -9.91
N VAL A 52 -8.38 -12.74 -9.50
CA VAL A 52 -7.99 -14.16 -9.71
C VAL A 52 -8.20 -14.53 -11.16
N VAL A 53 -7.09 -14.76 -11.86
CA VAL A 53 -7.08 -15.15 -13.28
C VAL A 53 -7.18 -16.67 -13.45
N ALA A 54 -6.55 -17.41 -12.54
CA ALA A 54 -6.58 -18.87 -12.53
C ALA A 54 -6.49 -19.39 -11.09
N GLY A 55 -7.04 -20.57 -10.85
CA GLY A 55 -7.13 -21.15 -9.51
C GLY A 55 -8.29 -20.58 -8.71
N HIS A 56 -8.28 -20.82 -7.41
CA HIS A 56 -9.30 -20.32 -6.49
C HIS A 56 -8.68 -19.79 -5.23
N ILE A 57 -9.04 -18.58 -4.87
CA ILE A 57 -8.58 -17.88 -3.67
C ILE A 57 -9.79 -17.28 -2.97
N GLU A 58 -9.88 -17.54 -1.67
CA GLU A 58 -10.86 -16.98 -0.77
C GLU A 58 -10.20 -15.94 0.15
N GLY A 59 -11.02 -15.10 0.76
CA GLY A 59 -10.57 -14.10 1.71
C GLY A 59 -10.19 -12.80 1.04
N GLY A 60 -9.28 -12.08 1.65
CA GLY A 60 -8.86 -10.76 1.24
C GLY A 60 -8.60 -9.86 2.44
N PHE A 61 -8.85 -8.58 2.30
CA PHE A 61 -8.70 -7.61 3.38
C PHE A 61 -9.84 -7.77 4.40
N ASN A 62 -9.50 -8.16 5.62
CA ASN A 62 -10.39 -8.18 6.76
C ASN A 62 -9.88 -7.18 7.80
N GLY A 63 -10.42 -5.99 7.81
CA GLY A 63 -10.05 -5.06 8.86
C GLY A 63 -10.46 -3.63 8.59
N SER A 64 -10.48 -2.83 9.64
CA SER A 64 -10.48 -1.39 9.53
C SER A 64 -9.03 -0.92 9.50
N TRP A 65 -8.74 0.09 8.73
CA TRP A 65 -7.43 0.76 8.66
C TRP A 65 -6.88 1.20 10.04
N THR A 66 -7.68 1.07 11.10
CA THR A 66 -7.35 1.47 12.46
C THR A 66 -6.90 0.32 13.37
N GLN A 67 -7.06 -0.95 12.98
CA GLN A 67 -6.76 -2.11 13.83
C GLN A 67 -5.62 -3.00 13.33
N GLY A 68 -4.70 -2.47 12.57
CA GLY A 68 -3.64 -3.25 11.94
C GLY A 68 -4.08 -3.79 10.58
N ASN A 69 -3.22 -3.61 9.60
CA ASN A 69 -3.55 -3.93 8.23
C ASN A 69 -3.16 -5.34 7.93
N GLN A 70 -4.14 -6.21 7.89
CA GLN A 70 -3.96 -7.61 7.61
C GLN A 70 -4.77 -8.01 6.36
N MET A 71 -4.11 -8.70 5.46
CA MET A 71 -4.74 -9.36 4.33
C MET A 71 -4.54 -10.87 4.50
N ASN A 72 -5.64 -11.61 4.53
CA ASN A 72 -5.62 -13.05 4.64
C ASN A 72 -6.19 -13.66 3.36
N LEU A 73 -5.37 -14.45 2.67
CA LEU A 73 -5.73 -15.14 1.43
C LEU A 73 -5.68 -16.64 1.68
N HIS A 74 -6.68 -17.36 1.20
CA HIS A 74 -6.76 -18.82 1.29
C HIS A 74 -6.85 -19.40 -0.11
N GLN A 75 -5.79 -20.07 -0.54
CA GLN A 75 -5.72 -20.73 -1.83
C GLN A 75 -6.14 -22.19 -1.69
N THR A 76 -7.25 -22.55 -2.32
CA THR A 76 -7.80 -23.92 -2.27
C THR A 76 -7.33 -24.79 -3.44
N THR A 77 -6.67 -24.22 -4.44
CA THR A 77 -6.12 -24.93 -5.60
C THR A 77 -4.60 -25.05 -5.52
N GLN A 78 -4.03 -26.07 -6.17
CA GLN A 78 -2.57 -26.26 -6.21
C GLN A 78 -1.85 -25.06 -6.83
N ASN A 79 -2.42 -24.45 -7.87
CA ASN A 79 -1.86 -23.30 -8.56
C ASN A 79 -2.89 -22.18 -8.63
N ALA A 80 -2.44 -20.95 -8.43
CA ALA A 80 -3.27 -19.77 -8.64
C ALA A 80 -2.47 -18.64 -9.28
N ILE A 81 -3.16 -17.81 -10.04
CA ILE A 81 -2.64 -16.60 -10.66
C ILE A 81 -3.55 -15.44 -10.25
N VAL A 82 -2.96 -14.43 -9.65
CA VAL A 82 -3.66 -13.22 -9.22
C VAL A 82 -2.98 -12.02 -9.85
N THR A 83 -3.75 -11.15 -10.47
CA THR A 83 -3.27 -9.86 -10.94
C THR A 83 -3.65 -8.76 -9.95
N TRP A 84 -2.73 -7.84 -9.75
CA TRP A 84 -2.85 -6.72 -8.82
C TRP A 84 -2.58 -5.41 -9.55
N ASP A 85 -3.29 -4.38 -9.19
CA ASP A 85 -2.92 -3.03 -9.61
C ASP A 85 -1.62 -2.58 -8.93
N SER A 86 -1.45 -2.91 -7.66
CA SER A 86 -0.23 -2.69 -6.89
C SER A 86 0.01 -3.83 -5.91
N PHE A 87 1.27 -4.14 -5.60
CA PHE A 87 1.60 -5.11 -4.56
C PHE A 87 2.71 -4.56 -3.67
N SER A 88 2.31 -3.88 -2.62
CA SER A 88 3.22 -3.37 -1.59
C SER A 88 2.71 -3.72 -0.20
N ILE A 89 3.63 -3.89 0.75
CA ILE A 89 3.32 -4.23 2.15
C ILE A 89 4.05 -3.22 3.03
N GLY A 90 3.31 -2.34 3.68
CA GLY A 90 3.85 -1.33 4.58
C GLY A 90 4.38 -1.93 5.88
N ALA A 91 5.21 -1.20 6.60
CA ALA A 91 5.95 -1.70 7.77
C ALA A 91 5.05 -2.29 8.89
N ASN A 92 3.83 -1.80 9.01
CA ASN A 92 2.84 -2.27 10.00
C ASN A 92 1.79 -3.21 9.39
N ALA A 93 1.96 -3.62 8.14
CA ALA A 93 1.02 -4.47 7.43
C ALA A 93 1.50 -5.92 7.37
N THR A 94 0.54 -6.83 7.30
CA THR A 94 0.79 -8.27 7.18
C THR A 94 -0.07 -8.87 6.08
N VAL A 95 0.55 -9.61 5.18
CA VAL A 95 -0.13 -10.48 4.23
C VAL A 95 0.13 -11.92 4.63
N THR A 96 -0.92 -12.70 4.82
CA THR A 96 -0.84 -14.12 5.13
C THR A 96 -1.57 -14.92 4.05
N ILE A 97 -0.86 -15.86 3.47
CA ILE A 97 -1.38 -16.77 2.44
C ILE A 97 -1.42 -18.17 3.03
N ARG A 98 -2.56 -18.83 2.98
CA ARG A 98 -2.72 -20.23 3.38
C ARG A 98 -3.10 -21.04 2.17
N GLY A 99 -2.44 -22.19 1.99
CA GLY A 99 -2.77 -23.13 0.93
C GLY A 99 -3.22 -24.47 1.47
N ASP A 100 -4.18 -25.12 0.78
CA ASP A 100 -4.67 -26.45 1.12
C ASP A 100 -3.76 -27.57 0.59
N HIS A 101 -2.87 -27.25 -0.32
CA HIS A 101 -1.99 -28.21 -0.97
C HIS A 101 -0.53 -28.02 -0.55
N ASP A 102 0.17 -29.11 -0.31
CA ASP A 102 1.62 -29.09 -0.16
C ASP A 102 2.26 -28.46 -1.41
N ASN A 103 3.23 -27.59 -1.20
CA ASN A 103 3.93 -26.89 -2.29
C ASN A 103 3.00 -26.15 -3.29
N PHE A 104 1.89 -25.57 -2.80
CA PHE A 104 1.05 -24.73 -3.64
C PHE A 104 1.85 -23.60 -4.28
N ASN A 105 1.42 -23.14 -5.45
CA ASN A 105 2.06 -22.05 -6.17
C ASN A 105 1.09 -20.89 -6.32
N MET A 106 1.49 -19.70 -5.88
CA MET A 106 0.74 -18.47 -6.06
C MET A 106 1.55 -17.46 -6.85
N LEU A 107 1.14 -17.20 -8.08
CA LEU A 107 1.71 -16.14 -8.90
C LEU A 107 0.95 -14.84 -8.67
N ASN A 108 1.65 -13.84 -8.15
CA ASN A 108 1.17 -12.47 -7.99
C ASN A 108 1.80 -11.61 -9.09
N TYR A 109 1.00 -11.15 -10.03
CA TYR A 109 1.44 -10.34 -11.14
C TYR A 109 0.91 -8.92 -11.03
N VAL A 110 1.80 -7.93 -10.99
CA VAL A 110 1.44 -6.52 -10.91
C VAL A 110 1.25 -5.94 -12.31
N THR A 111 0.10 -5.33 -12.54
CA THR A 111 -0.29 -4.73 -13.82
C THR A 111 -0.22 -3.21 -13.81
N GLY A 112 -0.18 -2.59 -12.64
CA GLY A 112 -0.07 -1.12 -12.49
C GLY A 112 1.35 -0.60 -12.76
N SER A 113 1.54 0.68 -12.55
CA SER A 113 2.77 1.40 -12.92
C SER A 113 3.80 1.51 -11.79
N GLU A 114 3.39 1.21 -10.56
CA GLU A 114 4.23 1.41 -9.38
C GLU A 114 5.11 0.18 -9.08
N SER A 115 6.32 0.41 -8.55
CA SER A 115 7.15 -0.67 -8.03
C SER A 115 6.54 -1.27 -6.76
N SER A 116 6.82 -2.54 -6.50
CA SER A 116 6.45 -3.19 -5.24
C SER A 116 7.45 -2.84 -4.15
N GLN A 117 6.96 -2.45 -2.98
CA GLN A 117 7.78 -2.16 -1.81
C GLN A 117 7.30 -3.02 -0.63
N ILE A 118 8.17 -3.90 -0.15
CA ILE A 118 7.86 -4.82 0.94
C ILE A 118 8.65 -4.39 2.17
N TYR A 119 7.98 -3.81 3.15
CA TYR A 119 8.53 -3.39 4.44
C TYR A 119 7.87 -4.12 5.62
N GLY A 120 6.71 -4.74 5.39
CA GLY A 120 5.95 -5.48 6.38
C GLY A 120 6.16 -6.99 6.29
N LYS A 121 5.14 -7.73 6.73
CA LYS A 121 5.21 -9.19 6.83
C LYS A 121 4.51 -9.86 5.66
N LEU A 122 5.21 -10.80 5.03
CA LEU A 122 4.65 -11.72 4.05
C LEU A 122 4.83 -13.15 4.55
N ASN A 123 3.72 -13.78 4.88
CA ASN A 123 3.71 -15.14 5.41
C ASN A 123 2.98 -16.09 4.47
N SER A 124 3.44 -17.35 4.37
CA SER A 124 2.67 -18.41 3.73
C SER A 124 2.77 -19.74 4.48
N TYR A 125 1.65 -20.45 4.56
CA TYR A 125 1.51 -21.65 5.36
C TYR A 125 0.70 -22.73 4.64
N VAL A 126 1.06 -23.99 4.93
CA VAL A 126 0.23 -25.16 4.70
C VAL A 126 -0.05 -25.79 6.07
N GLY A 127 -1.30 -25.79 6.50
CA GLY A 127 -1.62 -26.06 7.91
C GLY A 127 -0.91 -25.04 8.82
N ASP A 128 -0.14 -25.54 9.78
CA ASP A 128 0.63 -24.71 10.72
C ASP A 128 2.11 -24.55 10.34
N LYS A 129 2.52 -25.10 9.20
CA LYS A 129 3.91 -25.05 8.74
C LYS A 129 4.08 -23.99 7.67
N GLN A 130 5.19 -23.27 7.73
CA GLN A 130 5.64 -22.41 6.63
C GLN A 130 5.75 -23.24 5.35
N GLY A 131 5.11 -22.80 4.28
CA GLY A 131 5.05 -23.55 3.02
C GLY A 131 4.47 -22.75 1.88
N GLY A 132 4.44 -23.34 0.70
CA GLY A 132 3.99 -22.73 -0.55
C GLY A 132 5.08 -21.92 -1.25
N ASN A 133 4.95 -21.85 -2.56
CA ASN A 133 5.84 -21.09 -3.44
C ASN A 133 5.15 -19.80 -3.88
N ILE A 134 5.68 -18.67 -3.43
CA ILE A 134 5.14 -17.36 -3.73
C ILE A 134 5.98 -16.72 -4.82
N TYR A 135 5.34 -16.36 -5.91
CA TYR A 135 5.94 -15.65 -7.04
C TYR A 135 5.40 -14.23 -7.04
N LEU A 136 6.28 -13.24 -7.07
CA LEU A 136 5.94 -11.83 -7.24
C LEU A 136 6.60 -11.29 -8.50
N VAL A 137 5.79 -10.95 -9.48
CA VAL A 137 6.24 -10.39 -10.75
C VAL A 137 5.75 -8.96 -10.86
N ASN A 138 6.69 -8.03 -10.88
CA ASN A 138 6.40 -6.61 -11.11
C ASN A 138 7.38 -6.03 -12.14
N PRO A 139 6.91 -5.68 -13.35
CA PRO A 139 7.75 -5.07 -14.39
C PRO A 139 8.43 -3.77 -13.96
N ASN A 140 7.88 -3.09 -12.96
CA ASN A 140 8.42 -1.81 -12.46
C ASN A 140 9.42 -1.98 -11.30
N GLY A 141 9.71 -3.22 -10.91
CA GLY A 141 10.67 -3.55 -9.87
C GLY A 141 10.05 -3.96 -8.54
N VAL A 142 10.86 -4.62 -7.72
CA VAL A 142 10.50 -5.03 -6.35
C VAL A 142 11.64 -4.62 -5.41
N GLN A 143 11.30 -3.96 -4.33
CA GLN A 143 12.21 -3.57 -3.26
C GLN A 143 11.81 -4.26 -1.96
N ILE A 144 12.77 -4.92 -1.31
CA ILE A 144 12.61 -5.47 0.03
C ILE A 144 13.29 -4.53 1.02
N GLY A 145 12.53 -3.97 1.93
CA GLY A 145 13.02 -3.03 2.94
C GLY A 145 13.62 -3.72 4.15
N ASN A 146 14.34 -2.97 4.98
CA ASN A 146 15.06 -3.51 6.14
C ASN A 146 14.13 -4.05 7.25
N SER A 147 12.88 -3.60 7.30
CA SER A 147 11.87 -4.07 8.27
C SER A 147 11.03 -5.24 7.76
N ALA A 148 11.28 -5.71 6.53
CA ALA A 148 10.51 -6.80 5.95
C ALA A 148 10.75 -8.12 6.68
N GLU A 149 9.69 -8.84 6.96
CA GLU A 149 9.72 -10.21 7.46
C GLU A 149 9.07 -11.13 6.41
N ILE A 150 9.88 -12.04 5.84
CA ILE A 150 9.43 -12.94 4.79
C ILE A 150 9.45 -14.37 5.32
N ASN A 151 8.28 -14.92 5.61
CA ASN A 151 8.09 -16.26 6.18
C ASN A 151 7.24 -17.10 5.21
N VAL A 152 7.81 -17.49 4.11
CA VAL A 152 7.17 -18.26 3.05
C VAL A 152 7.97 -19.52 2.75
N GLY A 153 7.36 -20.51 2.13
CA GLY A 153 8.08 -21.72 1.70
C GLY A 153 9.21 -21.37 0.74
N SER A 154 8.90 -20.60 -0.32
CA SER A 154 9.88 -19.95 -1.19
C SER A 154 9.33 -18.64 -1.75
N LEU A 155 10.21 -17.68 -2.02
CA LEU A 155 9.88 -16.43 -2.68
C LEU A 155 10.68 -16.29 -3.98
N HIS A 156 9.97 -16.12 -5.06
CA HIS A 156 10.53 -15.88 -6.39
C HIS A 156 10.13 -14.49 -6.88
N ILE A 157 11.09 -13.66 -7.17
CA ILE A 157 10.88 -12.29 -7.65
C ILE A 157 11.35 -12.15 -9.08
N ALA A 158 10.52 -11.54 -9.92
CA ALA A 158 10.88 -11.21 -11.29
C ALA A 158 10.40 -9.78 -11.64
N ASN A 159 11.25 -9.07 -12.41
CA ASN A 159 10.99 -7.72 -12.88
C ASN A 159 11.07 -7.61 -14.41
N LYS A 160 10.88 -8.73 -15.13
CA LYS A 160 11.05 -8.75 -16.57
C LYS A 160 9.91 -8.00 -17.28
N LYS A 161 10.24 -6.84 -17.90
CA LYS A 161 9.38 -6.27 -18.93
C LYS A 161 9.44 -7.18 -20.16
N ASN A 162 8.29 -7.69 -20.61
CA ASN A 162 8.21 -8.26 -21.94
C ASN A 162 8.50 -7.15 -22.95
N ARG A 163 9.55 -7.32 -23.71
CA ARG A 163 9.87 -6.44 -24.86
C ARG A 163 8.95 -6.73 -25.99
#